data_ed46ead8743dd29af112f49eeb0b7c8a
#
_entry.id   ed46ead8743dd29af112f49eeb0b7c8a
#
_cell.length_a   1.000
_cell.length_b   1.000
_cell.length_c   1.000
_cell.angle_alpha   90.00
_cell.angle_beta   90.00
_cell.angle_gamma   90.00
#
_symmetry.space_group_name_H-M   'P 1'
#
loop_
_entity.id
_entity.type
_entity.pdbx_description
1 polymer ?
#
loop_
_entity_poly.entity_id
_entity_poly.type
_entity_poly.pdbx_seq_one_letter_code
_entity_poly.pdbx_strand_id
1 'polypeptide(L)'
;MRSETPGPAHYRGRPLQERAHGTIGCVHQCEFRGVPMLINCVVYENGSKLADIAVDDISDYITRPGCFVWVALSDPTNEELDHMQMEFGLHPLAVEDAHHGHQRPKVEEYGDSLFVVMHLVEPSTEGEHCTNVGEVDVFVGSNYVLSVRNRSKQGFLGVRERCEREPELLRNGAGFVLYALMDAVVDRYFPVIDALEVELESIEQQIFGQGGTARNKIKQLYDLKRRSMILKRAVAPLAEAAGKLHGGRVPQICLGTQDYFRDVGDHLGRINGSIDAMRDTIGTAIAVNLSMVTIEDSEVTKRLAAWASIFAVCTAFAGIWGMNFEHMPELKFHYGYPVALALIACTCGYLYYRFKRAGWL
;
A
#
# COMPACT_ATOMS: atom_id res chain seq x y z
N MET A 1 -5.00 -77.40 -26.38
CA MET A 1 -5.28 -76.80 -27.70
C MET A 1 -5.33 -75.31 -27.52
N ARG A 2 -4.61 -74.60 -28.32
CA ARG A 2 -4.07 -73.23 -28.19
C ARG A 2 -5.13 -72.17 -27.83
N SER A 3 -4.79 -71.40 -26.81
CA SER A 3 -5.38 -70.15 -26.38
C SER A 3 -4.84 -69.02 -27.23
N GLU A 4 -5.70 -68.19 -27.85
CA GLU A 4 -5.36 -66.92 -28.46
C GLU A 4 -5.84 -65.81 -27.55
N THR A 5 -4.88 -64.97 -27.10
CA THR A 5 -5.14 -63.72 -26.38
C THR A 5 -5.34 -62.61 -27.37
N PRO A 6 -6.30 -61.70 -27.25
CA PRO A 6 -6.39 -60.48 -28.02
C PRO A 6 -5.53 -59.38 -27.42
N GLY A 7 -4.81 -58.63 -28.26
CA GLY A 7 -3.92 -57.53 -27.93
C GLY A 7 -4.65 -56.23 -27.59
N PRO A 8 -3.96 -55.23 -27.04
CA PRO A 8 -4.57 -54.07 -26.42
C PRO A 8 -5.05 -53.02 -27.47
N ALA A 9 -6.26 -52.50 -27.20
CA ALA A 9 -6.85 -51.42 -27.97
C ALA A 9 -6.12 -50.10 -27.72
N HIS A 10 -5.76 -49.41 -28.78
CA HIS A 10 -5.25 -48.05 -28.78
C HIS A 10 -6.31 -47.08 -28.31
N TYR A 11 -6.19 -46.56 -27.07
CA TYR A 11 -6.91 -45.36 -26.61
C TYR A 11 -6.17 -44.11 -27.10
N ARG A 12 -6.74 -43.43 -28.09
CA ARG A 12 -6.36 -42.06 -28.43
C ARG A 12 -6.79 -41.13 -27.34
N GLY A 13 -5.85 -40.69 -26.50
CA GLY A 13 -6.06 -39.64 -25.51
C GLY A 13 -6.32 -38.30 -26.19
N ARG A 14 -7.42 -37.65 -25.84
CA ARG A 14 -7.63 -36.22 -26.06
C ARG A 14 -6.68 -35.45 -25.17
N PRO A 15 -6.10 -34.31 -25.62
CA PRO A 15 -5.28 -33.46 -24.75
C PRO A 15 -6.14 -32.83 -23.65
N LEU A 16 -5.73 -33.01 -22.41
CA LEU A 16 -6.25 -32.30 -21.25
C LEU A 16 -5.92 -30.82 -21.43
N GLN A 17 -6.96 -30.00 -21.45
CA GLN A 17 -6.85 -28.55 -21.27
C GLN A 17 -6.21 -28.29 -19.90
N GLU A 18 -4.98 -27.80 -19.90
CA GLU A 18 -4.33 -27.20 -18.74
C GLU A 18 -5.19 -26.04 -18.24
N ARG A 19 -5.78 -26.21 -17.09
CA ARG A 19 -6.32 -25.09 -16.31
C ARG A 19 -5.12 -24.31 -15.81
N ALA A 20 -4.89 -23.14 -16.41
CA ALA A 20 -3.95 -22.16 -15.94
C ALA A 20 -4.31 -21.75 -14.49
N HIS A 21 -3.48 -22.15 -13.55
CA HIS A 21 -3.43 -21.53 -12.23
C HIS A 21 -3.04 -20.06 -12.44
N GLY A 22 -3.94 -19.16 -12.05
CA GLY A 22 -3.69 -17.72 -12.08
C GLY A 22 -2.51 -17.37 -11.18
N THR A 23 -1.37 -17.16 -11.81
CA THR A 23 -0.20 -16.58 -11.19
C THR A 23 -0.51 -15.10 -10.95
N ILE A 24 -0.56 -14.71 -9.67
CA ILE A 24 -0.58 -13.32 -9.22
C ILE A 24 0.79 -12.74 -9.54
N GLY A 25 0.90 -12.04 -10.65
CA GLY A 25 2.13 -11.42 -11.12
C GLY A 25 1.82 -10.37 -12.17
N CYS A 26 1.18 -9.25 -11.78
CA CYS A 26 1.24 -8.03 -12.60
C CYS A 26 2.55 -7.32 -12.33
N VAL A 27 3.64 -7.81 -12.93
CA VAL A 27 4.81 -7.00 -13.23
C VAL A 27 4.67 -6.59 -14.68
N HIS A 28 3.99 -5.48 -14.94
CA HIS A 28 4.11 -4.82 -16.22
C HIS A 28 5.50 -4.21 -16.31
N GLN A 29 6.39 -4.85 -17.07
CA GLN A 29 7.58 -4.23 -17.62
C GLN A 29 7.11 -3.13 -18.59
N CYS A 30 7.04 -1.89 -18.11
CA CYS A 30 7.03 -0.74 -19.02
C CYS A 30 8.43 -0.60 -19.58
N GLU A 31 8.60 -0.87 -20.87
CA GLU A 31 9.80 -0.53 -21.64
C GLU A 31 9.95 1.00 -21.65
N PHE A 32 10.89 1.50 -20.83
CA PHE A 32 11.34 2.88 -20.89
C PHE A 32 12.39 3.01 -22.01
N ARG A 33 12.02 3.57 -23.15
CA ARG A 33 12.96 3.97 -24.20
C ARG A 33 13.30 5.46 -24.03
N GLY A 34 14.59 5.75 -23.78
CA GLY A 34 15.25 6.97 -24.28
C GLY A 34 15.22 8.22 -23.42
N VAL A 35 15.60 8.15 -22.14
CA VAL A 35 16.07 9.34 -21.40
C VAL A 35 17.58 9.17 -21.20
N PRO A 36 18.41 10.22 -21.39
CA PRO A 36 19.86 10.10 -21.15
C PRO A 36 20.07 9.74 -19.69
N MET A 37 20.85 8.70 -19.46
CA MET A 37 21.12 8.05 -18.19
C MET A 37 21.88 8.94 -17.20
N LEU A 38 22.86 9.70 -17.69
CA LEU A 38 23.55 10.73 -16.94
C LEU A 38 22.66 12.00 -16.86
N ILE A 39 22.14 12.28 -15.67
CA ILE A 39 21.35 13.50 -15.43
C ILE A 39 22.28 14.70 -15.22
N ASN A 40 23.34 14.53 -14.41
CA ASN A 40 24.35 15.55 -14.18
C ASN A 40 25.66 14.93 -13.63
N CYS A 41 26.76 15.65 -13.86
CA CYS A 41 28.04 15.43 -13.23
C CYS A 41 28.67 16.80 -12.94
N VAL A 42 28.72 17.18 -11.67
CA VAL A 42 29.05 18.55 -11.23
C VAL A 42 30.08 18.54 -10.14
N VAL A 43 31.07 19.43 -10.24
CA VAL A 43 32.06 19.67 -9.21
C VAL A 43 31.71 20.89 -8.39
N TYR A 44 31.84 20.75 -7.10
CA TYR A 44 31.71 21.84 -6.12
C TYR A 44 33.00 22.06 -5.39
N GLU A 45 33.34 23.32 -5.16
CA GLU A 45 34.49 23.73 -4.38
C GLU A 45 34.03 24.74 -3.30
N ASN A 46 34.35 24.46 -2.04
CA ASN A 46 34.04 25.34 -0.90
C ASN A 46 32.55 25.78 -0.84
N GLY A 47 31.61 24.90 -1.20
CA GLY A 47 30.16 25.15 -1.20
C GLY A 47 29.64 25.89 -2.42
N SER A 48 30.46 26.09 -3.45
CA SER A 48 30.03 26.74 -4.71
C SER A 48 30.26 25.83 -5.90
N LYS A 49 29.35 25.90 -6.89
CA LYS A 49 29.52 25.17 -8.14
C LYS A 49 30.75 25.66 -8.89
N LEU A 50 31.68 24.75 -9.19
CA LEU A 50 32.86 25.03 -9.98
C LEU A 50 32.62 24.83 -11.48
N ALA A 51 32.18 23.62 -11.88
CA ALA A 51 31.96 23.28 -13.28
C ALA A 51 30.99 22.07 -13.42
N ASP A 52 30.36 21.95 -14.57
CA ASP A 52 29.85 20.68 -15.08
C ASP A 52 31.00 19.98 -15.79
N ILE A 53 31.23 18.70 -15.52
CA ILE A 53 32.36 17.93 -16.04
C ILE A 53 31.90 16.66 -16.74
N ALA A 54 32.76 16.08 -17.61
CA ALA A 54 32.55 14.76 -18.14
C ALA A 54 32.84 13.69 -17.07
N VAL A 55 32.29 12.51 -17.25
CA VAL A 55 32.51 11.37 -16.33
C VAL A 55 33.99 11.00 -16.24
N ASP A 56 34.68 11.01 -17.39
CA ASP A 56 36.10 10.64 -17.51
C ASP A 56 37.03 11.63 -16.78
N ASP A 57 36.56 12.85 -16.44
CA ASP A 57 37.33 13.87 -15.73
C ASP A 57 37.12 13.77 -14.19
N ILE A 58 36.31 12.88 -13.68
CA ILE A 58 35.97 12.75 -12.25
C ILE A 58 37.22 12.55 -11.41
N SER A 59 38.10 11.65 -11.82
CA SER A 59 39.37 11.31 -11.12
C SER A 59 40.27 12.52 -10.91
N ASP A 60 40.24 13.56 -11.76
CA ASP A 60 41.01 14.77 -11.66
C ASP A 60 40.57 15.68 -10.52
N TYR A 61 39.28 15.59 -10.10
CA TYR A 61 38.69 16.47 -9.09
C TYR A 61 38.53 15.81 -7.72
N ILE A 62 38.29 14.51 -7.65
CA ILE A 62 38.07 13.80 -6.36
C ILE A 62 39.33 13.82 -5.46
N THR A 63 40.51 14.05 -6.04
CA THR A 63 41.75 14.15 -5.28
C THR A 63 42.05 15.57 -4.79
N ARG A 64 41.31 16.60 -5.23
CA ARG A 64 41.52 18.00 -4.88
C ARG A 64 40.95 18.32 -3.49
N PRO A 65 41.71 18.91 -2.59
CA PRO A 65 41.19 19.34 -1.28
C PRO A 65 40.07 20.38 -1.42
N GLY A 66 38.98 20.22 -0.67
CA GLY A 66 37.87 21.15 -0.66
C GLY A 66 36.88 20.99 -1.86
N CYS A 67 37.17 20.08 -2.77
CA CYS A 67 36.29 19.72 -3.86
C CYS A 67 35.50 18.44 -3.54
N PHE A 68 34.25 18.38 -4.03
CA PHE A 68 33.51 17.13 -4.14
C PHE A 68 32.74 17.09 -5.47
N VAL A 69 32.49 15.89 -5.94
CA VAL A 69 31.76 15.64 -7.20
C VAL A 69 30.38 15.07 -6.89
N TRP A 70 29.34 15.61 -7.51
CA TRP A 70 27.99 15.08 -7.43
C TRP A 70 27.52 14.57 -8.79
N VAL A 71 27.32 13.24 -8.88
CA VAL A 71 26.80 12.55 -10.07
C VAL A 71 25.41 12.05 -9.80
N ALA A 72 24.52 12.23 -10.79
CA ALA A 72 23.18 11.67 -10.75
C ALA A 72 22.89 10.87 -12.03
N LEU A 73 22.52 9.61 -11.84
CA LEU A 73 22.15 8.67 -12.89
C LEU A 73 20.65 8.30 -12.78
N SER A 74 20.02 7.97 -13.90
CA SER A 74 18.66 7.45 -13.94
C SER A 74 18.62 6.18 -14.80
N ASP A 75 18.18 5.08 -14.21
CA ASP A 75 18.09 3.77 -14.84
C ASP A 75 19.38 3.37 -15.60
N PRO A 76 20.57 3.44 -14.94
CA PRO A 76 21.84 3.12 -15.57
C PRO A 76 21.93 1.65 -15.99
N THR A 77 22.68 1.38 -17.05
CA THR A 77 23.11 0.02 -17.39
C THR A 77 24.14 -0.49 -16.39
N ASN A 78 24.32 -1.80 -16.36
CA ASN A 78 25.35 -2.41 -15.51
C ASN A 78 26.76 -1.89 -15.88
N GLU A 79 27.05 -1.71 -17.16
CA GLU A 79 28.36 -1.21 -17.65
C GLU A 79 28.67 0.20 -17.15
N GLU A 80 27.65 1.04 -17.05
CA GLU A 80 27.82 2.41 -16.56
C GLU A 80 27.97 2.48 -15.05
N LEU A 81 27.29 1.61 -14.31
CA LEU A 81 27.48 1.52 -12.87
C LEU A 81 28.87 0.92 -12.54
N ASP A 82 29.35 -0.05 -13.33
CA ASP A 82 30.70 -0.59 -13.23
C ASP A 82 31.75 0.49 -13.54
N HIS A 83 31.50 1.37 -14.51
CA HIS A 83 32.37 2.53 -14.76
C HIS A 83 32.42 3.46 -13.56
N MET A 84 31.26 3.81 -12.94
CA MET A 84 31.24 4.59 -11.70
C MET A 84 31.97 3.89 -10.55
N GLN A 85 31.90 2.56 -10.49
CA GLN A 85 32.66 1.79 -9.49
C GLN A 85 34.17 2.01 -9.63
N MET A 86 34.67 2.05 -10.85
CA MET A 86 36.10 2.29 -11.10
C MET A 86 36.50 3.72 -10.77
N GLU A 87 35.68 4.73 -11.17
CA GLU A 87 35.98 6.14 -10.94
C GLU A 87 35.97 6.55 -9.45
N PHE A 88 34.99 6.03 -8.69
CA PHE A 88 34.83 6.38 -7.28
C PHE A 88 35.41 5.36 -6.30
N GLY A 89 35.89 4.21 -6.77
CA GLY A 89 36.37 3.12 -5.92
C GLY A 89 35.23 2.54 -5.04
N LEU A 90 34.04 2.38 -5.60
CA LEU A 90 32.87 1.92 -4.84
C LEU A 90 33.04 0.48 -4.36
N HIS A 91 32.51 0.19 -3.18
CA HIS A 91 32.58 -1.15 -2.61
C HIS A 91 31.78 -2.16 -3.45
N PRO A 92 32.37 -3.33 -3.82
CA PRO A 92 31.71 -4.30 -4.72
C PRO A 92 30.33 -4.76 -4.26
N LEU A 93 30.11 -4.99 -2.95
CA LEU A 93 28.82 -5.40 -2.41
C LEU A 93 27.74 -4.31 -2.57
N ALA A 94 28.12 -3.03 -2.41
CA ALA A 94 27.19 -1.93 -2.61
C ALA A 94 26.78 -1.77 -4.09
N VAL A 95 27.71 -2.01 -5.02
CA VAL A 95 27.44 -2.02 -6.46
C VAL A 95 26.58 -3.22 -6.84
N GLU A 96 26.85 -4.40 -6.28
CA GLU A 96 26.03 -5.60 -6.48
C GLU A 96 24.57 -5.36 -6.05
N ASP A 97 24.35 -4.74 -4.88
CA ASP A 97 23.02 -4.39 -4.39
C ASP A 97 22.30 -3.42 -5.32
N ALA A 98 22.99 -2.38 -5.81
CA ALA A 98 22.43 -1.42 -6.76
C ALA A 98 22.11 -2.04 -8.13
N HIS A 99 22.90 -3.03 -8.60
CA HIS A 99 22.60 -3.79 -9.81
C HIS A 99 21.34 -4.66 -9.68
N HIS A 100 21.21 -5.38 -8.56
CA HIS A 100 20.05 -6.24 -8.34
C HIS A 100 18.77 -5.43 -8.09
N GLY A 101 18.90 -4.26 -7.45
CA GLY A 101 17.77 -3.44 -7.05
C GLY A 101 16.80 -4.17 -6.10
N HIS A 102 15.65 -3.57 -5.81
CA HIS A 102 14.64 -4.13 -4.89
C HIS A 102 15.15 -4.32 -3.46
N GLN A 103 16.17 -3.54 -3.09
CA GLN A 103 16.73 -3.56 -1.76
C GLN A 103 15.75 -2.93 -0.76
N ARG A 104 15.82 -3.39 0.50
CA ARG A 104 15.12 -2.69 1.59
C ARG A 104 15.85 -1.39 1.90
N PRO A 105 15.15 -0.29 2.21
CA PRO A 105 15.81 0.94 2.65
C PRO A 105 16.79 0.65 3.80
N LYS A 106 18.02 1.12 3.64
CA LYS A 106 19.13 0.83 4.56
C LYS A 106 20.21 1.89 4.47
N VAL A 107 21.05 1.95 5.52
CA VAL A 107 22.34 2.65 5.53
C VAL A 107 23.41 1.66 5.94
N GLU A 108 24.42 1.52 5.09
CA GLU A 108 25.58 0.65 5.30
C GLU A 108 26.87 1.45 5.18
N GLU A 109 27.82 1.16 6.08
CA GLU A 109 29.13 1.77 6.07
C GLU A 109 30.16 0.82 5.44
N TYR A 110 30.91 1.30 4.47
CA TYR A 110 32.00 0.59 3.83
C TYR A 110 33.29 1.42 3.97
N GLY A 111 34.03 1.20 5.05
CA GLY A 111 35.22 2.02 5.41
C GLY A 111 34.79 3.46 5.66
N ASP A 112 35.31 4.39 4.84
CA ASP A 112 35.02 5.83 4.93
C ASP A 112 33.84 6.25 3.99
N SER A 113 33.13 5.31 3.40
CA SER A 113 32.00 5.60 2.52
C SER A 113 30.70 5.03 3.07
N LEU A 114 29.57 5.63 2.63
CA LEU A 114 28.23 5.21 2.96
C LEU A 114 27.52 4.74 1.69
N PHE A 115 26.72 3.70 1.84
CA PHE A 115 25.73 3.27 0.85
C PHE A 115 24.34 3.38 1.47
N VAL A 116 23.46 4.14 0.83
CA VAL A 116 22.11 4.44 1.32
C VAL A 116 21.10 4.06 0.28
N VAL A 117 20.17 3.19 0.64
CA VAL A 117 19.03 2.80 -0.21
C VAL A 117 17.77 3.43 0.32
N MET A 118 17.00 4.07 -0.54
CA MET A 118 15.71 4.70 -0.24
C MET A 118 14.66 4.30 -1.28
N HIS A 119 13.40 4.24 -0.87
CA HIS A 119 12.30 4.00 -1.78
C HIS A 119 11.58 5.30 -2.15
N LEU A 120 11.29 5.48 -3.42
CA LEU A 120 10.40 6.53 -3.92
C LEU A 120 9.00 5.95 -4.06
N VAL A 121 8.06 6.45 -3.25
CA VAL A 121 6.66 6.04 -3.30
C VAL A 121 5.90 7.10 -4.08
N GLU A 122 5.39 6.74 -5.24
CA GLU A 122 4.68 7.64 -6.14
C GLU A 122 3.21 7.22 -6.25
N PRO A 123 2.25 8.17 -6.22
CA PRO A 123 0.86 7.86 -6.52
C PRO A 123 0.74 7.39 -7.97
N SER A 124 -0.03 6.36 -8.23
CA SER A 124 -0.29 5.90 -9.59
C SER A 124 -1.13 6.92 -10.35
N THR A 125 -0.69 7.27 -11.56
CA THR A 125 -1.42 8.18 -12.46
C THR A 125 -2.49 7.48 -13.30
N GLU A 126 -2.55 6.16 -13.28
CA GLU A 126 -3.42 5.34 -14.14
C GLU A 126 -4.52 4.67 -13.33
N GLY A 127 -5.45 5.42 -12.70
CA GLY A 127 -6.76 4.91 -12.22
C GLY A 127 -6.82 3.53 -11.52
N GLU A 128 -5.78 2.75 -11.53
CA GLU A 128 -5.59 1.52 -10.81
C GLU A 128 -4.85 1.78 -9.49
N HIS A 129 -5.32 1.16 -8.44
CA HIS A 129 -4.86 1.25 -7.05
C HIS A 129 -3.39 0.79 -6.82
N CYS A 130 -2.51 0.96 -7.80
CA CYS A 130 -1.11 0.58 -7.73
C CYS A 130 -0.26 1.79 -7.36
N THR A 131 0.39 1.73 -6.22
CA THR A 131 1.46 2.66 -5.83
C THR A 131 2.72 2.21 -6.54
N ASN A 132 3.33 3.08 -7.34
CA ASN A 132 4.62 2.79 -7.95
C ASN A 132 5.73 3.00 -6.91
N VAL A 133 6.67 2.06 -6.82
CA VAL A 133 7.81 2.16 -5.92
C VAL A 133 9.08 2.15 -6.76
N GLY A 134 9.72 3.32 -6.82
CA GLY A 134 11.07 3.46 -7.34
C GLY A 134 12.10 3.25 -6.22
N GLU A 135 13.37 3.16 -6.61
CA GLU A 135 14.51 3.01 -5.72
C GLU A 135 15.54 4.09 -5.99
N VAL A 136 16.18 4.56 -4.95
CA VAL A 136 17.32 5.49 -5.03
C VAL A 136 18.46 4.91 -4.20
N ASP A 137 19.56 4.66 -4.87
CA ASP A 137 20.81 4.21 -4.28
C ASP A 137 21.78 5.39 -4.26
N VAL A 138 22.28 5.73 -3.08
CA VAL A 138 23.20 6.86 -2.90
C VAL A 138 24.51 6.36 -2.31
N PHE A 139 25.58 6.49 -3.08
CA PHE A 139 26.95 6.24 -2.63
C PHE A 139 27.56 7.57 -2.23
N VAL A 140 28.10 7.64 -1.01
CA VAL A 140 28.62 8.87 -0.45
C VAL A 140 30.02 8.61 0.10
N GLY A 141 30.99 9.31 -0.45
CA GLY A 141 32.34 9.38 0.08
C GLY A 141 32.65 10.74 0.68
N SER A 142 33.89 10.96 1.13
CA SER A 142 34.31 12.24 1.68
C SER A 142 34.26 13.37 0.64
N ASN A 143 34.39 13.04 -0.64
CA ASN A 143 34.58 13.96 -1.76
C ASN A 143 33.71 13.62 -2.97
N TYR A 144 32.72 12.74 -2.82
CA TYR A 144 31.76 12.44 -3.87
C TYR A 144 30.38 12.07 -3.33
N VAL A 145 29.35 12.30 -4.17
CA VAL A 145 28.01 11.73 -4.05
C VAL A 145 27.61 11.20 -5.42
N LEU A 146 27.31 9.90 -5.49
CA LEU A 146 26.70 9.28 -6.64
C LEU A 146 25.27 8.86 -6.27
N SER A 147 24.28 9.42 -6.91
CA SER A 147 22.87 9.06 -6.75
C SER A 147 22.37 8.31 -8.00
N VAL A 148 21.90 7.10 -7.81
CA VAL A 148 21.36 6.23 -8.84
C VAL A 148 19.87 6.05 -8.57
N ARG A 149 19.04 6.43 -9.54
CA ARG A 149 17.60 6.31 -9.44
C ARG A 149 17.09 5.25 -10.40
N ASN A 150 16.34 4.30 -9.88
CA ASN A 150 15.79 3.19 -10.62
C ASN A 150 14.26 3.20 -10.56
N ARG A 151 13.59 2.98 -11.70
CA ARG A 151 12.14 2.78 -11.80
C ARG A 151 11.27 3.91 -11.23
N SER A 152 11.74 5.14 -11.29
CA SER A 152 10.98 6.32 -10.86
C SER A 152 10.80 7.29 -12.02
N LYS A 153 9.56 7.72 -12.24
CA LYS A 153 9.22 8.72 -13.27
C LYS A 153 9.59 10.14 -12.82
N GLN A 154 9.58 10.39 -11.52
CA GLN A 154 9.85 11.72 -10.96
C GLN A 154 11.32 11.85 -10.57
N GLY A 155 12.01 12.83 -11.16
CA GLY A 155 13.38 13.20 -10.80
C GLY A 155 13.46 13.93 -9.45
N PHE A 156 14.69 14.17 -8.99
CA PHE A 156 14.98 15.09 -7.88
C PHE A 156 15.07 16.53 -8.36
N LEU A 157 14.03 16.98 -9.10
CA LEU A 157 13.98 18.35 -9.62
C LEU A 157 14.02 19.34 -8.45
N GLY A 158 14.97 20.27 -8.51
CA GLY A 158 15.10 21.35 -7.53
C GLY A 158 15.98 21.04 -6.31
N VAL A 159 16.35 19.77 -6.03
CA VAL A 159 17.24 19.47 -4.88
C VAL A 159 18.60 20.11 -5.05
N ARG A 160 19.19 19.97 -6.25
CA ARG A 160 20.50 20.59 -6.55
C ARG A 160 20.42 22.09 -6.46
N GLU A 161 19.43 22.72 -7.10
CA GLU A 161 19.23 24.18 -7.05
C GLU A 161 18.97 24.68 -5.61
N ARG A 162 18.29 23.89 -4.77
CA ARG A 162 18.13 24.20 -3.35
C ARG A 162 19.48 24.19 -2.64
N CYS A 163 20.29 23.16 -2.84
CA CYS A 163 21.64 23.08 -2.26
C CYS A 163 22.53 24.24 -2.73
N GLU A 164 22.50 24.59 -4.00
CA GLU A 164 23.29 25.68 -4.59
C GLU A 164 22.86 27.08 -4.08
N ARG A 165 21.64 27.25 -3.59
CA ARG A 165 21.17 28.50 -2.94
C ARG A 165 21.67 28.65 -1.51
N GLU A 166 22.18 27.59 -0.91
CA GLU A 166 22.65 27.53 0.47
C GLU A 166 24.14 27.16 0.55
N PRO A 167 25.05 27.99 0.00
CA PRO A 167 26.47 27.65 -0.12
C PRO A 167 27.15 27.40 1.22
N GLU A 168 26.71 28.07 2.30
CA GLU A 168 27.23 27.83 3.66
C GLU A 168 26.94 26.40 4.13
N LEU A 169 25.78 25.87 3.82
CA LEU A 169 25.41 24.48 4.15
C LEU A 169 26.10 23.49 3.21
N LEU A 170 26.20 23.84 1.94
CA LEU A 170 26.87 23.00 0.94
C LEU A 170 28.39 22.85 1.21
N ARG A 171 29.00 23.75 2.02
CA ARG A 171 30.35 23.58 2.54
C ARG A 171 30.54 22.35 3.43
N ASN A 172 29.45 21.81 4.00
CA ASN A 172 29.51 20.53 4.71
C ASN A 172 29.73 19.33 3.74
N GLY A 173 29.82 19.58 2.42
CA GLY A 173 30.19 18.61 1.42
C GLY A 173 29.13 17.51 1.18
N ALA A 174 29.65 16.31 0.96
CA ALA A 174 28.81 15.15 0.57
C ALA A 174 27.73 14.79 1.60
N GLY A 175 27.98 14.99 2.89
CA GLY A 175 26.99 14.72 3.94
C GLY A 175 25.74 15.59 3.85
N PHE A 176 25.92 16.87 3.48
CA PHE A 176 24.77 17.77 3.27
C PHE A 176 23.96 17.40 2.03
N VAL A 177 24.61 16.96 0.96
CA VAL A 177 23.91 16.47 -0.24
C VAL A 177 23.10 15.21 0.07
N LEU A 178 23.66 14.29 0.86
CA LEU A 178 22.92 13.10 1.32
C LEU A 178 21.67 13.51 2.11
N TYR A 179 21.81 14.45 3.05
CA TYR A 179 20.66 15.00 3.78
C TYR A 179 19.62 15.55 2.81
N ALA A 180 20.01 16.41 1.88
CA ALA A 180 19.08 17.05 0.95
C ALA A 180 18.34 16.06 0.05
N LEU A 181 19.00 14.96 -0.37
CA LEU A 181 18.36 13.87 -1.10
C LEU A 181 17.39 13.10 -0.22
N MET A 182 17.77 12.77 1.01
CA MET A 182 16.92 12.03 1.96
C MET A 182 15.69 12.85 2.35
N ASP A 183 15.85 14.12 2.65
CA ASP A 183 14.78 15.06 2.96
C ASP A 183 13.78 15.16 1.80
N ALA A 184 14.27 15.31 0.56
CA ALA A 184 13.43 15.32 -0.62
C ALA A 184 12.66 14.01 -0.88
N VAL A 185 13.20 12.86 -0.46
CA VAL A 185 12.49 11.58 -0.49
C VAL A 185 11.38 11.55 0.56
N VAL A 186 11.69 12.00 1.79
CA VAL A 186 10.74 12.01 2.90
C VAL A 186 9.60 12.99 2.67
N ASP A 187 9.89 14.16 2.11
CA ASP A 187 8.88 15.14 1.74
C ASP A 187 7.81 14.58 0.78
N ARG A 188 8.19 13.63 -0.07
CA ARG A 188 7.24 12.97 -0.99
C ARG A 188 6.30 12.00 -0.30
N TYR A 189 6.61 11.53 0.90
CA TYR A 189 5.72 10.63 1.63
C TYR A 189 4.51 11.36 2.22
N PHE A 190 4.63 12.67 2.55
CA PHE A 190 3.53 13.44 3.13
C PHE A 190 2.29 13.50 2.22
N PRO A 191 2.38 13.91 0.95
CA PRO A 191 1.21 13.91 0.08
C PRO A 191 0.59 12.53 -0.12
N VAL A 192 1.40 11.46 -0.05
CA VAL A 192 0.90 10.10 -0.19
C VAL A 192 0.08 9.70 1.03
N ILE A 193 0.56 9.99 2.26
CA ILE A 193 -0.16 9.67 3.48
C ILE A 193 -1.43 10.50 3.62
N ASP A 194 -1.35 11.81 3.31
CA ASP A 194 -2.51 12.71 3.33
C ASP A 194 -3.64 12.20 2.40
N ALA A 195 -3.27 11.75 1.20
CA ALA A 195 -4.23 11.17 0.26
C ALA A 195 -4.87 9.88 0.79
N LEU A 196 -4.10 9.03 1.47
CA LEU A 196 -4.61 7.79 2.09
C LEU A 196 -5.55 8.11 3.29
N GLU A 197 -5.25 9.14 4.08
CA GLU A 197 -6.09 9.58 5.20
C GLU A 197 -7.44 10.12 4.70
N VAL A 198 -7.44 10.98 3.69
CA VAL A 198 -8.66 11.51 3.05
C VAL A 198 -9.53 10.39 2.48
N GLU A 199 -8.91 9.39 1.85
CA GLU A 199 -9.63 8.23 1.32
C GLU A 199 -10.26 7.39 2.45
N LEU A 200 -9.54 7.17 3.56
CA LEU A 200 -10.06 6.47 4.72
C LEU A 200 -11.29 7.18 5.30
N GLU A 201 -11.22 8.50 5.50
CA GLU A 201 -12.35 9.29 5.97
C GLU A 201 -13.57 9.17 5.05
N SER A 202 -13.35 9.19 3.73
CA SER A 202 -14.42 9.00 2.75
C SER A 202 -15.08 7.63 2.88
N ILE A 203 -14.30 6.56 3.08
CA ILE A 203 -14.83 5.20 3.25
C ILE A 203 -15.59 5.09 4.58
N GLU A 204 -15.09 5.69 5.67
CA GLU A 204 -15.78 5.72 6.96
C GLU A 204 -17.14 6.41 6.87
N GLN A 205 -17.21 7.56 6.20
CA GLN A 205 -18.49 8.24 5.94
C GLN A 205 -19.47 7.35 5.15
N GLN A 206 -18.98 6.58 4.18
CA GLN A 206 -19.81 5.64 3.44
C GLN A 206 -20.29 4.45 4.29
N ILE A 207 -19.53 4.00 5.30
CA ILE A 207 -19.95 2.92 6.22
C ILE A 207 -21.19 3.31 6.99
N PHE A 208 -21.25 4.56 7.48
CA PHE A 208 -22.39 5.09 8.23
C PHE A 208 -23.51 5.66 7.34
N GLY A 209 -23.23 5.91 6.05
CA GLY A 209 -24.18 6.40 5.06
C GLY A 209 -24.90 5.27 4.32
N GLN A 210 -25.92 5.66 3.51
CA GLN A 210 -26.68 4.70 2.67
C GLN A 210 -25.97 4.35 1.35
N GLY A 211 -24.69 4.65 1.18
CA GLY A 211 -23.94 4.47 -0.08
C GLY A 211 -23.18 3.16 -0.16
N GLY A 212 -23.26 2.48 -1.32
CA GLY A 212 -22.43 1.32 -1.65
C GLY A 212 -22.79 0.01 -0.92
N THR A 213 -22.32 -1.11 -1.45
CA THR A 213 -22.47 -2.42 -0.81
C THR A 213 -21.38 -2.65 0.24
N ALA A 214 -21.70 -3.34 1.32
CA ALA A 214 -20.74 -3.72 2.37
C ALA A 214 -19.48 -4.40 1.79
N ARG A 215 -19.66 -5.24 0.76
CA ARG A 215 -18.56 -5.92 0.06
C ARG A 215 -17.60 -4.95 -0.62
N ASN A 216 -18.11 -3.89 -1.27
CA ASN A 216 -17.27 -2.89 -1.92
C ASN A 216 -16.48 -2.07 -0.89
N LYS A 217 -17.12 -1.70 0.22
CA LYS A 217 -16.46 -0.99 1.34
C LYS A 217 -15.29 -1.80 1.92
N ILE A 218 -15.51 -3.10 2.14
CA ILE A 218 -14.44 -4.01 2.61
C ILE A 218 -13.31 -4.07 1.59
N LYS A 219 -13.60 -4.18 0.28
CA LYS A 219 -12.58 -4.20 -0.77
C LYS A 219 -11.74 -2.92 -0.74
N GLN A 220 -12.37 -1.75 -0.67
CA GLN A 220 -11.68 -0.46 -0.59
C GLN A 220 -10.79 -0.37 0.66
N LEU A 221 -11.26 -0.82 1.83
CA LEU A 221 -10.45 -0.86 3.07
C LEU A 221 -9.24 -1.78 2.94
N TYR A 222 -9.36 -2.94 2.28
CA TYR A 222 -8.23 -3.83 2.03
C TYR A 222 -7.23 -3.24 1.03
N ASP A 223 -7.69 -2.56 -0.01
CA ASP A 223 -6.83 -1.87 -0.97
C ASP A 223 -6.07 -0.71 -0.29
N LEU A 224 -6.75 0.06 0.56
CA LEU A 224 -6.14 1.11 1.37
C LEU A 224 -5.10 0.54 2.34
N LYS A 225 -5.42 -0.55 3.04
CA LYS A 225 -4.48 -1.25 3.92
C LYS A 225 -3.24 -1.72 3.16
N ARG A 226 -3.40 -2.24 1.94
CA ARG A 226 -2.28 -2.68 1.10
C ARG A 226 -1.35 -1.51 0.75
N ARG A 227 -1.92 -0.35 0.34
CA ARG A 227 -1.15 0.85 0.01
C ARG A 227 -0.43 1.44 1.23
N SER A 228 -1.09 1.50 2.38
CA SER A 228 -0.45 1.92 3.63
C SER A 228 0.72 1.01 4.03
N MET A 229 0.64 -0.30 3.76
CA MET A 229 1.73 -1.24 4.00
C MET A 229 2.92 -1.05 3.05
N ILE A 230 2.69 -0.63 1.80
CA ILE A 230 3.75 -0.28 0.87
C ILE A 230 4.53 0.93 1.41
N LEU A 231 3.82 1.98 1.82
CA LEU A 231 4.43 3.16 2.43
C LEU A 231 5.20 2.80 3.72
N LYS A 232 4.62 1.96 4.58
CA LYS A 232 5.30 1.49 5.80
C LYS A 232 6.63 0.78 5.52
N ARG A 233 6.69 -0.03 4.46
CA ARG A 233 7.92 -0.72 4.05
C ARG A 233 9.01 0.23 3.55
N ALA A 234 8.64 1.40 3.06
CA ALA A 234 9.59 2.45 2.71
C ALA A 234 10.03 3.25 3.94
N VAL A 235 9.09 3.66 4.78
CA VAL A 235 9.31 4.60 5.89
C VAL A 235 10.00 3.95 7.10
N ALA A 236 9.50 2.80 7.58
CA ALA A 236 10.00 2.23 8.84
C ALA A 236 11.49 1.85 8.80
N PRO A 237 12.01 1.18 7.74
CA PRO A 237 13.45 0.90 7.66
C PRO A 237 14.29 2.17 7.46
N LEU A 238 13.75 3.17 6.72
CA LEU A 238 14.45 4.44 6.52
C LEU A 238 14.55 5.24 7.82
N ALA A 239 13.52 5.21 8.68
CA ALA A 239 13.57 5.83 10.01
C ALA A 239 14.67 5.20 10.89
N GLU A 240 14.79 3.86 10.86
CA GLU A 240 15.87 3.16 11.55
C GLU A 240 17.25 3.55 10.99
N ALA A 241 17.35 3.63 9.65
CA ALA A 241 18.57 4.01 8.96
C ALA A 241 18.99 5.47 9.27
N ALA A 242 18.05 6.42 9.22
CA ALA A 242 18.28 7.82 9.58
C ALA A 242 18.78 7.96 11.01
N GLY A 243 18.30 7.14 11.94
CA GLY A 243 18.75 7.09 13.32
C GLY A 243 20.27 6.85 13.47
N LYS A 244 20.89 6.11 12.54
CA LYS A 244 22.35 5.87 12.53
C LYS A 244 23.15 7.09 12.10
N LEU A 245 22.54 8.04 11.38
CA LEU A 245 23.22 9.22 10.84
C LEU A 245 23.26 10.39 11.81
N HIS A 246 22.46 10.37 12.88
CA HIS A 246 22.44 11.45 13.88
C HIS A 246 22.67 11.00 15.32
N GLY A 247 22.57 9.69 15.62
CA GLY A 247 22.67 9.14 16.96
C GLY A 247 23.76 8.07 17.11
N GLY A 248 24.35 7.98 18.29
CA GLY A 248 25.38 7.00 18.58
C GLY A 248 26.73 7.29 17.89
N ARG A 249 27.27 6.28 17.18
CA ARG A 249 28.46 6.45 16.34
C ARG A 249 28.05 7.01 14.98
N VAL A 250 28.17 8.30 14.82
CA VAL A 250 27.85 8.98 13.56
C VAL A 250 28.99 8.78 12.56
N PRO A 251 28.69 8.41 11.31
CA PRO A 251 29.69 8.32 10.25
C PRO A 251 30.44 9.65 10.03
N GLN A 252 31.74 9.57 9.72
CA GLN A 252 32.60 10.74 9.54
C GLN A 252 32.03 11.77 8.54
N ILE A 253 31.44 11.28 7.45
CA ILE A 253 30.82 12.08 6.39
C ILE A 253 29.64 12.92 6.91
N CYS A 254 28.92 12.45 7.93
CA CYS A 254 27.76 13.10 8.50
C CYS A 254 28.08 14.00 9.70
N LEU A 255 29.37 14.14 10.08
CA LEU A 255 29.78 15.08 11.09
C LEU A 255 29.51 16.52 10.64
N GLY A 256 28.76 17.28 11.44
CA GLY A 256 28.30 18.63 11.09
C GLY A 256 26.91 18.70 10.44
N THR A 257 26.32 17.56 10.03
CA THR A 257 24.95 17.50 9.48
C THR A 257 23.97 16.71 10.34
N GLN A 258 24.37 16.33 11.55
CA GLN A 258 23.59 15.47 12.47
C GLN A 258 22.21 16.03 12.81
N ASP A 259 22.13 17.34 13.06
CA ASP A 259 20.86 17.99 13.41
C ASP A 259 19.84 17.93 12.26
N TYR A 260 20.32 17.96 11.02
CA TYR A 260 19.48 17.81 9.83
C TYR A 260 18.95 16.37 9.70
N PHE A 261 19.79 15.37 9.93
CA PHE A 261 19.33 13.97 9.92
C PHE A 261 18.39 13.64 11.09
N ARG A 262 18.52 14.35 12.23
CA ARG A 262 17.54 14.24 13.32
C ARG A 262 16.18 14.74 12.89
N ASP A 263 16.10 15.87 12.19
CA ASP A 263 14.85 16.42 11.67
C ASP A 263 14.18 15.44 10.67
N VAL A 264 14.97 14.85 9.75
CA VAL A 264 14.50 13.76 8.87
C VAL A 264 13.96 12.59 9.66
N GLY A 265 14.66 12.18 10.74
CA GLY A 265 14.22 11.11 11.64
C GLY A 265 12.89 11.43 12.32
N ASP A 266 12.70 12.66 12.77
CA ASP A 266 11.45 13.13 13.39
C ASP A 266 10.28 13.13 12.39
N HIS A 267 10.53 13.56 11.14
CA HIS A 267 9.55 13.48 10.05
C HIS A 267 9.14 12.03 9.75
N LEU A 268 10.11 11.13 9.61
CA LEU A 268 9.86 9.70 9.39
C LEU A 268 9.10 9.06 10.57
N GLY A 269 9.44 9.46 11.81
CA GLY A 269 8.73 9.01 13.01
C GLY A 269 7.26 9.43 13.01
N ARG A 270 6.97 10.68 12.63
CA ARG A 270 5.61 11.19 12.48
C ARG A 270 4.82 10.43 11.43
N ILE A 271 5.39 10.27 10.22
CA ILE A 271 4.76 9.52 9.13
C ILE A 271 4.49 8.06 9.55
N ASN A 272 5.45 7.42 10.21
CA ASN A 272 5.29 6.05 10.69
C ASN A 272 4.16 5.93 11.72
N GLY A 273 4.03 6.91 12.62
CA GLY A 273 2.93 6.98 13.59
C GLY A 273 1.57 7.15 12.91
N SER A 274 1.45 8.05 11.91
CA SER A 274 0.23 8.21 11.11
C SER A 274 -0.16 6.92 10.38
N ILE A 275 0.80 6.20 9.79
CA ILE A 275 0.54 4.91 9.13
C ILE A 275 -0.01 3.88 10.13
N ASP A 276 0.53 3.82 11.34
CA ASP A 276 0.07 2.87 12.36
C ASP A 276 -1.34 3.22 12.83
N ALA A 277 -1.62 4.49 13.11
CA ALA A 277 -2.96 4.96 13.46
C ALA A 277 -3.99 4.65 12.36
N MET A 278 -3.63 4.92 11.11
CA MET A 278 -4.48 4.60 9.96
C MET A 278 -4.78 3.08 9.88
N ARG A 279 -3.79 2.21 10.08
CA ARG A 279 -3.99 0.76 10.06
C ARG A 279 -4.93 0.27 11.15
N ASP A 280 -4.86 0.85 12.34
CA ASP A 280 -5.75 0.53 13.46
C ASP A 280 -7.18 1.01 13.15
N THR A 281 -7.33 2.19 12.57
CA THR A 281 -8.62 2.73 12.12
C THR A 281 -9.22 1.85 11.02
N ILE A 282 -8.45 1.41 10.03
CA ILE A 282 -8.91 0.47 8.99
C ILE A 282 -9.41 -0.84 9.64
N GLY A 283 -8.68 -1.38 10.62
CA GLY A 283 -9.09 -2.56 11.35
C GLY A 283 -10.45 -2.39 12.04
N THR A 284 -10.64 -1.25 12.70
CA THR A 284 -11.90 -0.87 13.35
C THR A 284 -13.03 -0.69 12.33
N ALA A 285 -12.77 0.00 11.22
CA ALA A 285 -13.75 0.22 10.15
C ALA A 285 -14.25 -1.10 9.53
N ILE A 286 -13.35 -2.07 9.33
CA ILE A 286 -13.74 -3.43 8.88
C ILE A 286 -14.67 -4.10 9.89
N ALA A 287 -14.34 -4.05 11.20
CA ALA A 287 -15.15 -4.65 12.25
C ALA A 287 -16.55 -4.00 12.36
N VAL A 288 -16.60 -2.67 12.28
CA VAL A 288 -17.86 -1.91 12.27
C VAL A 288 -18.70 -2.28 11.05
N ASN A 289 -18.12 -2.31 9.85
CA ASN A 289 -18.85 -2.67 8.64
C ASN A 289 -19.44 -4.09 8.72
N LEU A 290 -18.71 -5.07 9.27
CA LEU A 290 -19.24 -6.42 9.52
C LEU A 290 -20.39 -6.41 10.52
N SER A 291 -20.27 -5.62 11.58
CA SER A 291 -21.33 -5.49 12.59
C SER A 291 -22.60 -4.88 12.00
N MET A 292 -22.48 -3.88 11.13
CA MET A 292 -23.61 -3.26 10.43
C MET A 292 -24.35 -4.27 9.54
N VAL A 293 -23.61 -5.11 8.77
CA VAL A 293 -24.22 -6.21 7.99
C VAL A 293 -24.99 -7.16 8.89
N THR A 294 -24.44 -7.55 10.02
CA THR A 294 -25.10 -8.47 10.96
C THR A 294 -26.39 -7.87 11.52
N ILE A 295 -26.41 -6.55 11.79
CA ILE A 295 -27.60 -5.83 12.25
C ILE A 295 -28.66 -5.84 11.14
N GLU A 296 -28.31 -5.51 9.89
CA GLU A 296 -29.20 -5.53 8.74
C GLU A 296 -29.82 -6.92 8.54
N ASP A 297 -29.00 -7.98 8.57
CA ASP A 297 -29.49 -9.37 8.47
C ASP A 297 -30.45 -9.75 9.60
N SER A 298 -30.15 -9.27 10.84
CA SER A 298 -31.03 -9.47 11.98
C SER A 298 -32.39 -8.79 11.79
N GLU A 299 -32.42 -7.58 11.24
CA GLU A 299 -33.67 -6.86 10.95
C GLU A 299 -34.50 -7.56 9.88
N VAL A 300 -33.88 -8.04 8.80
CA VAL A 300 -34.57 -8.84 7.77
C VAL A 300 -35.15 -10.11 8.39
N THR A 301 -34.38 -10.79 9.22
CA THR A 301 -34.82 -12.02 9.90
C THR A 301 -36.00 -11.74 10.84
N LYS A 302 -35.98 -10.65 11.60
CA LYS A 302 -37.10 -10.23 12.46
C LYS A 302 -38.39 -9.99 11.64
N ARG A 303 -38.26 -9.27 10.51
CA ARG A 303 -39.40 -9.03 9.61
C ARG A 303 -39.99 -10.32 9.06
N LEU A 304 -39.14 -11.24 8.58
CA LEU A 304 -39.56 -12.55 8.09
C LEU A 304 -40.25 -13.36 9.19
N ALA A 305 -39.69 -13.40 10.40
CA ALA A 305 -40.27 -14.10 11.54
C ALA A 305 -41.63 -13.50 11.95
N ALA A 306 -41.79 -12.18 11.92
CA ALA A 306 -43.07 -11.52 12.21
C ALA A 306 -44.16 -11.90 11.22
N TRP A 307 -43.88 -11.84 9.90
CA TRP A 307 -44.83 -12.25 8.88
C TRP A 307 -45.14 -13.75 8.94
N ALA A 308 -44.10 -14.60 9.10
CA ALA A 308 -44.30 -16.04 9.25
C ALA A 308 -45.21 -16.38 10.45
N SER A 309 -45.03 -15.68 11.58
CA SER A 309 -45.86 -15.87 12.78
C SER A 309 -47.34 -15.51 12.51
N ILE A 310 -47.61 -14.39 11.80
CA ILE A 310 -48.96 -13.98 11.44
C ILE A 310 -49.62 -15.02 10.53
N PHE A 311 -48.91 -15.50 9.50
CA PHE A 311 -49.43 -16.54 8.61
C PHE A 311 -49.64 -17.87 9.32
N ALA A 312 -48.72 -18.26 10.21
CA ALA A 312 -48.86 -19.49 10.98
C ALA A 312 -50.10 -19.50 11.86
N VAL A 313 -50.48 -18.39 12.47
CA VAL A 313 -51.68 -18.25 13.27
C VAL A 313 -52.93 -18.41 12.38
N CYS A 314 -52.96 -17.73 11.23
CA CYS A 314 -54.09 -17.92 10.26
C CYS A 314 -54.24 -19.38 9.85
N THR A 315 -53.10 -20.04 9.53
CA THR A 315 -53.10 -21.46 9.11
C THR A 315 -53.51 -22.38 10.24
N ALA A 316 -53.11 -22.15 11.47
CA ALA A 316 -53.47 -22.93 12.64
C ALA A 316 -54.99 -22.87 12.90
N PHE A 317 -55.60 -21.67 12.87
CA PHE A 317 -57.07 -21.55 13.01
C PHE A 317 -57.82 -22.23 11.87
N ALA A 318 -57.41 -22.02 10.61
CA ALA A 318 -58.01 -22.66 9.47
C ALA A 318 -57.84 -24.20 9.53
N GLY A 319 -56.71 -24.70 10.01
CA GLY A 319 -56.47 -26.13 10.22
C GLY A 319 -57.37 -26.74 11.28
N ILE A 320 -57.55 -26.05 12.42
CA ILE A 320 -58.43 -26.55 13.51
C ILE A 320 -59.84 -26.65 13.03
N TRP A 321 -60.40 -25.62 12.40
CA TRP A 321 -61.78 -25.65 11.90
C TRP A 321 -61.95 -26.44 10.58
N GLY A 322 -60.90 -26.78 9.88
CA GLY A 322 -60.87 -27.68 8.73
C GLY A 322 -60.77 -29.16 9.10
N MET A 323 -60.71 -29.53 10.38
CA MET A 323 -60.67 -30.93 10.82
C MET A 323 -62.03 -31.58 10.70
N ASN A 324 -62.06 -32.85 10.28
CA ASN A 324 -63.31 -33.61 10.07
C ASN A 324 -63.65 -34.41 11.35
N PHE A 325 -63.99 -33.73 12.44
CA PHE A 325 -64.54 -34.37 13.64
C PHE A 325 -66.05 -34.36 13.62
N GLU A 326 -66.70 -35.47 14.05
CA GLU A 326 -68.17 -35.61 14.06
C GLU A 326 -68.82 -34.65 15.08
N HIS A 327 -68.16 -34.24 16.12
CA HIS A 327 -68.69 -33.38 17.19
C HIS A 327 -67.89 -32.07 17.28
N MET A 328 -68.23 -31.13 16.38
CA MET A 328 -67.70 -29.74 16.47
C MET A 328 -68.91 -28.79 16.70
N PRO A 329 -69.15 -28.36 17.96
CA PRO A 329 -70.34 -27.52 18.26
C PRO A 329 -70.27 -26.15 17.59
N GLU A 330 -69.07 -25.61 17.33
CA GLU A 330 -68.84 -24.32 16.68
C GLU A 330 -69.37 -24.28 15.22
N LEU A 331 -69.30 -25.43 14.48
CA LEU A 331 -69.73 -25.50 13.10
C LEU A 331 -71.30 -25.49 12.94
N LYS A 332 -72.05 -25.82 14.00
CA LYS A 332 -73.48 -25.77 14.03
C LYS A 332 -74.08 -24.41 14.46
N PHE A 333 -73.22 -23.50 14.88
CA PHE A 333 -73.61 -22.16 15.34
C PHE A 333 -73.90 -21.25 14.16
N HIS A 334 -75.05 -20.62 14.06
CA HIS A 334 -75.46 -19.78 12.93
C HIS A 334 -74.50 -18.65 12.58
N TYR A 335 -73.84 -18.07 13.60
CA TYR A 335 -72.78 -17.03 13.44
C TYR A 335 -71.36 -17.57 13.58
N GLY A 336 -71.15 -18.88 13.56
CA GLY A 336 -69.84 -19.53 13.73
C GLY A 336 -68.78 -19.03 12.77
N TYR A 337 -69.13 -18.96 11.46
CA TYR A 337 -68.21 -18.53 10.39
C TYR A 337 -67.79 -17.04 10.56
N PRO A 338 -68.70 -16.04 10.71
CA PRO A 338 -68.27 -14.66 10.90
C PRO A 338 -67.51 -14.44 12.23
N VAL A 339 -67.82 -15.18 13.29
CA VAL A 339 -67.08 -15.12 14.54
C VAL A 339 -65.65 -15.66 14.38
N ALA A 340 -65.47 -16.74 13.67
CA ALA A 340 -64.17 -17.35 13.34
C ALA A 340 -63.30 -16.36 12.56
N LEU A 341 -63.85 -15.75 11.51
CA LEU A 341 -63.13 -14.74 10.73
C LEU A 341 -62.75 -13.51 11.55
N ALA A 342 -63.66 -13.03 12.42
CA ALA A 342 -63.40 -11.90 13.31
C ALA A 342 -62.28 -12.25 14.30
N LEU A 343 -62.24 -13.45 14.86
CA LEU A 343 -61.23 -13.91 15.80
C LEU A 343 -59.83 -14.00 15.12
N ILE A 344 -59.76 -14.55 13.90
CA ILE A 344 -58.53 -14.56 13.09
C ILE A 344 -58.07 -13.12 12.85
N ALA A 345 -58.96 -12.25 12.34
CA ALA A 345 -58.61 -10.87 12.06
C ALA A 345 -58.14 -10.11 13.30
N CYS A 346 -58.80 -10.26 14.45
CA CYS A 346 -58.41 -9.64 15.72
C CYS A 346 -57.01 -10.14 16.20
N THR A 347 -56.78 -11.47 16.12
CA THR A 347 -55.52 -12.06 16.56
C THR A 347 -54.36 -11.61 15.65
N CYS A 348 -54.57 -11.65 14.32
CA CYS A 348 -53.57 -11.17 13.37
C CYS A 348 -53.31 -9.67 13.50
N GLY A 349 -54.36 -8.86 13.67
CA GLY A 349 -54.26 -7.43 13.91
C GLY A 349 -53.52 -7.12 15.21
N TYR A 350 -53.79 -7.86 16.30
CA TYR A 350 -53.05 -7.74 17.57
C TYR A 350 -51.60 -8.10 17.41
N LEU A 351 -51.26 -9.22 16.69
CA LEU A 351 -49.89 -9.59 16.44
C LEU A 351 -49.14 -8.55 15.57
N TYR A 352 -49.77 -8.07 14.51
CA TYR A 352 -49.25 -7.00 13.69
C TYR A 352 -48.93 -5.73 14.50
N TYR A 353 -49.90 -5.30 15.35
CA TYR A 353 -49.69 -4.15 16.23
C TYR A 353 -48.54 -4.36 17.21
N ARG A 354 -48.43 -5.57 17.82
CA ARG A 354 -47.36 -5.92 18.74
C ARG A 354 -45.99 -5.93 18.06
N PHE A 355 -45.87 -6.52 16.86
CA PHE A 355 -44.64 -6.57 16.08
C PHE A 355 -44.26 -5.17 15.61
N LYS A 356 -45.18 -4.37 15.14
CA LYS A 356 -44.93 -2.98 14.76
C LYS A 356 -44.43 -2.15 15.93
N ARG A 357 -45.05 -2.30 17.12
CA ARG A 357 -44.61 -1.60 18.34
C ARG A 357 -43.24 -2.09 18.83
N ALA A 358 -42.88 -3.33 18.57
CA ALA A 358 -41.57 -3.90 18.90
C ALA A 358 -40.49 -3.56 17.89
N GLY A 359 -40.81 -2.88 16.77
CA GLY A 359 -39.88 -2.51 15.72
C GLY A 359 -39.49 -3.70 14.79
N TRP A 360 -40.35 -4.75 14.72
CA TRP A 360 -40.09 -5.90 13.85
C TRP A 360 -40.72 -5.74 12.45
N LEU A 361 -41.69 -4.84 12.32
CA LEU A 361 -42.42 -4.50 11.07
C LEU A 361 -42.43 -3.00 10.82
#